data_26bff08c981e4149b8313cdd55424315
#
_entry.id   26bff08c981e4149b8313cdd55424315
#
_cell.length_a   1.000
_cell.length_b   1.000
_cell.length_c   1.000
_cell.angle_alpha   90.00
_cell.angle_beta   90.00
_cell.angle_gamma   90.00
#
_symmetry.space_group_name_H-M   'P 1'
#
loop_
_entity.id
_entity.type
_entity.pdbx_description
1 polymer ?
#
loop_
_entity_poly.entity_id
_entity_poly.type
_entity_poly.pdbx_seq_one_letter_code
_entity_poly.pdbx_strand_id
1 'polypeptide(L)'
;MAHLVDVHVGKRIRQRRWLVGMTQQKLAERVGIKFQQIQKYETGANRVSASRLWDIADALEVDVAFFFEGLRDEADKVPEDKTSSIPAEMMGDKEAMDLVRSYYAIPENQRRRLFELARVLSDVA
;
A
#
# COMPACT_ATOMS: atom_id res chain seq x y z
N MET A 1 20.26 -4.49 -8.93
CA MET A 1 19.55 -4.70 -7.67
C MET A 1 18.68 -3.50 -7.33
N ALA A 2 17.46 -3.75 -6.92
CA ALA A 2 16.56 -2.65 -6.58
C ALA A 2 16.99 -1.99 -5.25
N HIS A 3 16.93 -0.67 -5.23
CA HIS A 3 17.24 0.08 -4.02
C HIS A 3 16.10 -0.10 -3.00
N LEU A 4 16.45 -0.21 -1.72
CA LEU A 4 15.47 -0.38 -0.65
C LEU A 4 14.36 0.69 -0.70
N VAL A 5 14.73 1.93 -0.94
CA VAL A 5 13.75 3.03 -1.01
C VAL A 5 12.80 2.83 -2.19
N ASP A 6 13.32 2.42 -3.35
CA ASP A 6 12.49 2.20 -4.53
C ASP A 6 11.48 1.07 -4.32
N VAL A 7 11.92 0.01 -3.64
CA VAL A 7 11.04 -1.12 -3.31
C VAL A 7 9.94 -0.68 -2.35
N HIS A 8 10.31 0.06 -1.32
CA HIS A 8 9.34 0.55 -0.33
C HIS A 8 8.31 1.48 -0.97
N VAL A 9 8.78 2.44 -1.75
CA VAL A 9 7.89 3.39 -2.44
C VAL A 9 6.93 2.63 -3.35
N GLY A 10 7.44 1.64 -4.08
CA GLY A 10 6.60 0.82 -4.96
C GLY A 10 5.50 0.09 -4.20
N LYS A 11 5.82 -0.48 -3.05
CA LYS A 11 4.84 -1.15 -2.20
C LYS A 11 3.77 -0.17 -1.72
N ARG A 12 4.16 1.04 -1.35
CA ARG A 12 3.21 2.04 -0.87
C ARG A 12 2.28 2.51 -1.98
N ILE A 13 2.80 2.66 -3.20
CA ILE A 13 1.99 2.99 -4.37
C ILE A 13 0.92 1.90 -4.56
N ARG A 14 1.33 0.65 -4.58
CA ARG A 14 0.42 -0.48 -4.76
C ARG A 14 -0.63 -0.55 -3.67
N GLN A 15 -0.21 -0.37 -2.43
CA GLN A 15 -1.08 -0.40 -1.27
C GLN A 15 -2.17 0.65 -1.36
N ARG A 16 -1.78 1.89 -1.64
CA ARG A 16 -2.75 2.99 -1.76
C ARG A 16 -3.68 2.78 -2.94
N ARG A 17 -3.14 2.32 -4.06
CA ARG A 17 -3.94 2.03 -5.25
C ARG A 17 -5.05 1.03 -4.93
N TRP A 18 -4.72 -0.04 -4.21
CA TRP A 18 -5.70 -1.05 -3.83
C TRP A 18 -6.72 -0.49 -2.84
N LEU A 19 -6.28 0.32 -1.89
CA LEU A 19 -7.19 0.92 -0.90
C LEU A 19 -8.26 1.78 -1.56
N VAL A 20 -7.91 2.50 -2.61
CA VAL A 20 -8.88 3.34 -3.33
C VAL A 20 -9.59 2.58 -4.46
N GLY A 21 -9.27 1.30 -4.64
CA GLY A 21 -9.93 0.48 -5.65
C GLY A 21 -9.55 0.77 -7.07
N MET A 22 -8.33 1.25 -7.30
CA MET A 22 -7.85 1.64 -8.62
C MET A 22 -6.99 0.54 -9.23
N THR A 23 -7.19 0.27 -10.53
CA THR A 23 -6.34 -0.68 -11.24
C THR A 23 -5.03 -0.01 -11.65
N GLN A 24 -4.03 -0.81 -11.99
CA GLN A 24 -2.77 -0.29 -12.53
C GLN A 24 -3.02 0.50 -13.80
N GLN A 25 -3.90 0.03 -14.64
CA GLN A 25 -4.24 0.72 -15.89
C GLN A 25 -4.89 2.06 -15.62
N LYS A 26 -5.80 2.13 -14.66
CA LYS A 26 -6.46 3.39 -14.32
C LYS A 26 -5.48 4.41 -13.77
N LEU A 27 -4.57 3.97 -12.91
CA LEU A 27 -3.53 4.86 -12.40
C LEU A 27 -2.63 5.35 -13.54
N ALA A 28 -2.25 4.44 -14.43
CA ALA A 28 -1.42 4.79 -15.59
C ALA A 28 -2.09 5.85 -16.46
N GLU A 29 -3.39 5.69 -16.70
CA GLU A 29 -4.15 6.68 -17.48
C GLU A 29 -4.16 8.04 -16.81
N ARG A 30 -4.36 8.08 -15.50
CA ARG A 30 -4.39 9.34 -14.76
C ARG A 30 -3.06 10.06 -14.75
N VAL A 31 -1.98 9.30 -14.76
CA VAL A 31 -0.63 9.84 -14.71
C VAL A 31 -0.09 10.10 -16.13
N GLY A 32 -0.69 9.47 -17.13
CA GLY A 32 -0.29 9.66 -18.51
C GLY A 32 0.89 8.79 -18.94
N ILE A 33 0.98 7.58 -18.38
CA ILE A 33 2.04 6.62 -18.73
C ILE A 33 1.42 5.26 -19.02
N LYS A 34 2.25 4.32 -19.46
CA LYS A 34 1.79 2.96 -19.75
C LYS A 34 1.69 2.16 -18.45
N PHE A 35 0.73 1.23 -18.38
CA PHE A 35 0.52 0.46 -17.17
C PHE A 35 1.72 -0.44 -16.85
N GLN A 36 2.49 -0.87 -17.83
CA GLN A 36 3.72 -1.63 -17.61
C GLN A 36 4.71 -0.82 -16.77
N GLN A 37 4.72 0.49 -16.93
CA GLN A 37 5.59 1.35 -16.13
C GLN A 37 5.13 1.38 -14.68
N ILE A 38 3.81 1.40 -14.46
CA ILE A 38 3.27 1.31 -13.09
C ILE A 38 3.69 -0.02 -12.46
N GLN A 39 3.63 -1.12 -13.20
CA GLN A 39 4.08 -2.42 -12.69
C GLN A 39 5.53 -2.37 -12.24
N LYS A 40 6.39 -1.75 -13.03
CA LYS A 40 7.81 -1.62 -12.71
C LYS A 40 8.05 -0.75 -11.48
N TYR A 41 7.24 0.29 -11.31
CA TYR A 41 7.33 1.11 -10.10
C TYR A 41 6.89 0.31 -8.87
N GLU A 42 5.80 -0.43 -8.97
CA GLU A 42 5.25 -1.15 -7.80
C GLU A 42 6.16 -2.30 -7.35
N THR A 43 6.96 -2.85 -8.24
CA THR A 43 7.92 -3.90 -7.87
C THR A 43 9.28 -3.36 -7.44
N GLY A 44 9.52 -2.06 -7.64
CA GLY A 44 10.82 -1.46 -7.36
C GLY A 44 11.83 -1.70 -8.48
N ALA A 45 11.41 -2.30 -9.60
CA ALA A 45 12.31 -2.55 -10.73
C ALA A 45 12.81 -1.25 -11.35
N ASN A 46 11.97 -0.22 -11.35
CA ASN A 46 12.34 1.11 -11.84
C ASN A 46 12.13 2.14 -10.74
N ARG A 47 13.04 3.10 -10.70
CA ARG A 47 12.96 4.23 -9.77
C ARG A 47 11.90 5.22 -10.27
N VAL A 48 11.11 5.76 -9.34
CA VAL A 48 10.13 6.80 -9.64
C VAL A 48 10.82 8.15 -9.49
N SER A 49 10.78 8.96 -10.55
CA SER A 49 11.32 10.33 -10.44
C SER A 49 10.47 11.16 -9.48
N ALA A 50 11.04 12.25 -8.96
CA ALA A 50 10.33 13.11 -8.04
C ALA A 50 9.05 13.68 -8.67
N SER A 51 9.12 14.13 -9.92
CA SER A 51 7.94 14.66 -10.61
C SER A 51 6.87 13.59 -10.85
N ARG A 52 7.30 12.39 -11.21
CA ARG A 52 6.36 11.28 -11.41
C ARG A 52 5.70 10.88 -10.10
N LEU A 53 6.48 10.87 -9.02
CA LEU A 53 5.95 10.54 -7.70
C LEU A 53 4.91 11.58 -7.26
N TRP A 54 5.16 12.84 -7.56
CA TRP A 54 4.19 13.90 -7.31
C TRP A 54 2.87 13.64 -8.03
N ASP A 55 2.95 13.30 -9.33
CA ASP A 55 1.77 13.00 -10.14
C ASP A 55 1.01 11.78 -9.61
N ILE A 56 1.72 10.75 -9.18
CA ILE A 56 1.11 9.55 -8.62
C ILE A 56 0.42 9.89 -7.30
N ALA A 57 1.07 10.68 -6.45
CA ALA A 57 0.48 11.11 -5.18
C ALA A 57 -0.83 11.85 -5.41
N ASP A 58 -0.82 12.76 -6.38
CA ASP A 58 -2.02 13.53 -6.72
C ASP A 58 -3.14 12.61 -7.21
N ALA A 59 -2.81 11.66 -8.08
CA ALA A 59 -3.79 10.71 -8.60
C ALA A 59 -4.38 9.81 -7.50
N LEU A 60 -3.59 9.48 -6.50
CA LEU A 60 -4.00 8.64 -5.37
C LEU A 60 -4.50 9.44 -4.17
N GLU A 61 -4.51 10.75 -4.28
CA GLU A 61 -5.01 11.68 -3.25
C GLU A 61 -4.29 11.53 -1.91
N VAL A 62 -2.97 11.46 -1.96
CA VAL A 62 -2.11 11.44 -0.77
C VAL A 62 -0.98 12.43 -0.96
N ASP A 63 -0.33 12.80 0.15
CA ASP A 63 0.91 13.57 0.10
C ASP A 63 2.05 12.65 -0.32
N VAL A 64 3.08 13.24 -0.94
CA VAL A 64 4.28 12.48 -1.33
C VAL A 64 4.89 11.78 -0.12
N ALA A 65 4.83 12.39 1.06
CA ALA A 65 5.37 11.80 2.28
C ALA A 65 4.76 10.43 2.60
N PHE A 66 3.52 10.18 2.16
CA PHE A 66 2.87 8.89 2.36
C PHE A 66 3.72 7.72 1.86
N PHE A 67 4.38 7.90 0.71
CA PHE A 67 5.14 6.82 0.09
C PHE A 67 6.42 6.48 0.85
N PHE A 68 6.83 7.34 1.76
CA PHE A 68 8.04 7.13 2.58
C PHE A 68 7.72 6.74 4.02
N GLU A 69 6.44 6.70 4.38
CA GLU A 69 6.04 6.29 5.73
C GLU A 69 6.43 4.84 5.97
N GLY A 70 6.98 4.58 7.12
CA GLY A 70 7.44 3.24 7.48
C GLY A 70 8.81 2.88 6.93
N LEU A 71 9.40 3.73 6.10
CA LEU A 71 10.69 3.44 5.48
C LEU A 71 11.80 3.31 6.51
N ARG A 72 11.83 4.17 7.51
CA ARG A 72 12.82 4.11 8.56
C ARG A 72 12.73 2.78 9.32
N ASP A 73 11.51 2.36 9.63
CA ASP A 73 11.27 1.10 10.32
C ASP A 73 11.75 -0.08 9.49
N GLU A 74 11.51 -0.07 8.19
CA GLU A 74 11.99 -1.13 7.31
C GLU A 74 13.52 -1.14 7.22
N ALA A 75 14.12 0.04 7.11
CA ALA A 75 15.59 0.16 7.01
C ALA A 75 16.28 -0.32 8.28
N ASP A 76 15.67 -0.10 9.44
CA ASP A 76 16.21 -0.46 10.75
C ASP A 76 15.68 -1.79 11.26
N LYS A 77 14.87 -2.48 10.48
CA LYS A 77 14.15 -3.67 10.91
C LYS A 77 15.08 -4.82 11.19
N VAL A 78 14.90 -5.41 12.37
CA VAL A 78 15.57 -6.65 12.73
C VAL A 78 14.68 -7.81 12.27
N PRO A 79 15.23 -8.83 11.60
CA PRO A 79 14.41 -9.90 11.03
C PRO A 79 13.47 -10.60 12.01
N GLU A 80 13.80 -10.64 13.29
CA GLU A 80 12.97 -11.27 14.31
C GLU A 80 11.83 -10.39 14.80
N ASP A 81 11.84 -9.12 14.46
CA ASP A 81 10.83 -8.19 14.97
C ASP A 81 9.60 -8.20 14.07
N LYS A 82 8.73 -9.17 14.33
CA LYS A 82 7.50 -9.33 13.55
C LYS A 82 6.25 -8.98 14.31
N THR A 83 6.39 -8.43 15.52
CA THR A 83 5.25 -8.32 16.42
C THR A 83 4.47 -7.03 16.33
N SER A 84 5.05 -5.99 15.76
CA SER A 84 4.45 -4.65 15.83
C SER A 84 3.91 -4.12 14.51
N SER A 85 4.07 -4.87 13.42
CA SER A 85 3.61 -4.41 12.12
C SER A 85 2.98 -5.55 11.33
N ILE A 86 2.16 -5.18 10.37
CA ILE A 86 1.61 -6.15 9.42
C ILE A 86 2.79 -6.73 8.65
N PRO A 87 2.93 -8.06 8.60
CA PRO A 87 4.03 -8.67 7.85
C PRO A 87 4.03 -8.23 6.39
N ALA A 88 5.22 -8.07 5.82
CA ALA A 88 5.36 -7.64 4.44
C ALA A 88 4.59 -8.54 3.47
N GLU A 89 4.50 -9.82 3.78
CA GLU A 89 3.74 -10.79 2.99
C GLU A 89 2.27 -10.42 2.92
N MET A 90 1.71 -9.96 4.03
CA MET A 90 0.31 -9.55 4.09
C MET A 90 0.07 -8.25 3.34
N MET A 91 1.06 -7.38 3.27
CA MET A 91 0.94 -6.14 2.50
C MET A 91 0.89 -6.41 0.99
N GLY A 92 1.46 -7.52 0.55
CA GLY A 92 1.36 -7.96 -0.83
C GLY A 92 0.19 -8.90 -1.10
N ASP A 93 -0.53 -9.28 -0.04
CA ASP A 93 -1.65 -10.20 -0.15
C ASP A 93 -2.91 -9.46 -0.60
N LYS A 94 -3.41 -9.84 -1.76
CA LYS A 94 -4.60 -9.23 -2.33
C LYS A 94 -5.81 -9.37 -1.42
N GLU A 95 -5.97 -10.53 -0.80
CA GLU A 95 -7.11 -10.78 0.10
C GLU A 95 -7.09 -9.83 1.28
N ALA A 96 -5.92 -9.65 1.90
CA ALA A 96 -5.79 -8.73 3.03
C ALA A 96 -6.09 -7.30 2.61
N MET A 97 -5.59 -6.88 1.45
CA MET A 97 -5.83 -5.53 0.96
C MET A 97 -7.29 -5.32 0.56
N ASP A 98 -7.93 -6.33 -0.02
CA ASP A 98 -9.36 -6.27 -0.32
C ASP A 98 -10.17 -6.12 0.95
N LEU A 99 -9.78 -6.83 2.01
CA LEU A 99 -10.46 -6.72 3.30
C LEU A 99 -10.33 -5.31 3.88
N VAL A 100 -9.13 -4.75 3.84
CA VAL A 100 -8.90 -3.38 4.32
C VAL A 100 -9.71 -2.38 3.51
N ARG A 101 -9.73 -2.52 2.19
CA ARG A 101 -10.53 -1.66 1.33
C ARG A 101 -12.01 -1.76 1.66
N SER A 102 -12.51 -2.98 1.86
CA SER A 102 -13.90 -3.21 2.23
C SER A 102 -14.24 -2.56 3.57
N TYR A 103 -13.32 -2.65 4.52
CA TYR A 103 -13.48 -2.05 5.83
C TYR A 103 -13.73 -0.54 5.71
N TYR A 104 -12.90 0.14 4.90
CA TYR A 104 -13.03 1.59 4.74
C TYR A 104 -14.20 2.00 3.84
N ALA A 105 -14.77 1.07 3.08
CA ALA A 105 -15.91 1.35 2.23
C ALA A 105 -17.23 1.34 3.00
N ILE A 106 -17.28 0.72 4.18
CA ILE A 106 -18.52 0.66 4.95
C ILE A 106 -18.67 1.90 5.84
N PRO A 107 -19.91 2.28 6.20
CA PRO A 107 -20.14 3.42 7.09
C PRO A 107 -19.47 3.24 8.44
N GLU A 108 -19.03 4.34 9.03
CA GLU A 108 -18.26 4.33 10.27
C GLU A 108 -18.97 3.58 11.40
N ASN A 109 -20.28 3.75 11.53
CA ASN A 109 -21.04 3.08 12.59
C ASN A 109 -21.04 1.55 12.43
N GLN A 110 -20.94 1.07 11.19
CA GLN A 110 -20.88 -0.36 10.91
C GLN A 110 -19.45 -0.90 11.00
N ARG A 111 -18.45 -0.04 10.73
CA ARG A 111 -17.05 -0.44 10.86
C ARG A 111 -16.70 -0.88 12.27
N ARG A 112 -17.25 -0.20 13.26
CA ARG A 112 -17.01 -0.55 14.66
C ARG A 112 -17.49 -1.96 14.96
N ARG A 113 -18.65 -2.34 14.44
CA ARG A 113 -19.19 -3.69 14.63
C ARG A 113 -18.30 -4.75 13.95
N LEU A 114 -17.83 -4.45 12.76
CA LEU A 114 -16.93 -5.34 12.05
C LEU A 114 -15.62 -5.52 12.83
N PHE A 115 -15.08 -4.44 13.36
CA PHE A 115 -13.86 -4.46 14.15
C PHE A 115 -14.04 -5.33 15.40
N GLU A 116 -15.15 -5.19 16.08
CA GLU A 116 -15.46 -5.99 17.26
C GLU A 116 -15.58 -7.48 16.92
N LEU A 117 -16.22 -7.79 15.80
CA LEU A 117 -16.33 -9.16 15.32
C LEU A 117 -14.95 -9.74 15.02
N ALA A 118 -14.11 -8.98 14.34
CA ALA A 118 -12.75 -9.43 14.03
C ALA A 118 -11.96 -9.71 15.30
N ARG A 119 -12.11 -8.88 16.34
CA ARG A 119 -11.46 -9.09 17.62
C ARG A 119 -11.92 -10.39 18.27
N VAL A 120 -13.23 -10.62 18.27
CA VAL A 120 -13.79 -11.85 18.85
C VAL A 120 -13.26 -13.08 18.14
N LEU A 121 -13.21 -13.03 16.80
CA LEU A 121 -12.71 -14.15 16.02
C LEU A 121 -11.24 -14.42 16.29
N SER A 122 -10.44 -13.38 16.46
CA SER A 122 -9.02 -13.57 16.75
C SER A 122 -8.78 -14.07 18.17
N ASP A 123 -9.62 -13.66 19.13
CA ASP A 123 -9.50 -14.10 20.52
C ASP A 123 -9.92 -15.54 20.73
N VAL A 124 -10.80 -16.06 19.88
CA VAL A 124 -11.28 -17.43 19.96
C VAL A 124 -10.24 -18.42 19.47
N ALA A 125 -9.35 -17.97 18.59
CA ALA A 125 -8.26 -18.78 18.10
C ALA A 125 -7.17 -18.92 19.16
#